data_abf13bc7d63a30361f9c99cc2ce475d6
#
_entry.id   abf13bc7d63a30361f9c99cc2ce475d6
#
_cell.length_a   1.000
_cell.length_b   1.000
_cell.length_c   1.000
_cell.angle_alpha   90.00
_cell.angle_beta   90.00
_cell.angle_gamma   90.00
#
_symmetry.space_group_name_H-M   'P 1'
#
loop_
_entity.id
_entity.type
_entity.pdbx_description
1 polymer ?
#
loop_
_entity_poly.entity_id
_entity_poly.type
_entity_poly.pdbx_seq_one_letter_code
_entity_poly.pdbx_strand_id
1 'polypeptide(L)'
;MEGELNRSGVALVLTLARYFKRWSLWSKDIIFLVTADSKAGPQAWVDAYHDTHQSPAIDSLPLKSGALQGAIVIDYPFDHRFESIHIVYDGINGQLPNLDLLNTVVSIASGQMGIGVSLQQMWHHSDSYRDRLQTMLRGMLNQGLGHASGPHSSFIPYHVDAITLQPFGDGWQDEMAMGRVIESTFRSLNNLLEHLHQSFFFYLLMQANRFVSIGTYLPSAMLVAVNFTIMAIFLWVKSGSPEKPTSTVEAAEKKTVIVQEGDAKALVPEEVIAVRERELFLSLAVVAGSQFLGVLPLYIFNHTSQNVLPLFPLPLYFN
;
A
#
# COMPACT_ATOMS: atom_id res chain seq x y z
N MET A 1 -18.27 1.50 8.81
CA MET A 1 -19.56 0.88 9.19
C MET A 1 -19.30 -0.27 10.15
N GLU A 2 -18.73 0.05 11.30
CA GLU A 2 -18.51 -0.94 12.35
C GLU A 2 -19.80 -1.08 13.17
N GLY A 3 -20.35 -2.29 13.25
CA GLY A 3 -21.49 -2.62 14.09
C GLY A 3 -22.80 -3.00 13.38
N GLU A 4 -22.86 -2.92 12.08
CA GLU A 4 -24.06 -3.35 11.34
C GLU A 4 -23.96 -4.81 10.93
N LEU A 5 -25.05 -5.54 11.14
CA LEU A 5 -25.15 -6.94 10.72
C LEU A 5 -25.20 -7.03 9.20
N ASN A 6 -24.27 -7.76 8.61
CA ASN A 6 -24.20 -8.04 7.17
C ASN A 6 -25.30 -9.05 6.75
N ARG A 7 -26.57 -8.64 6.84
CA ARG A 7 -27.73 -9.51 6.64
C ARG A 7 -27.84 -10.01 5.21
N SER A 8 -27.79 -9.10 4.26
CA SER A 8 -27.92 -9.44 2.84
C SER A 8 -26.69 -10.23 2.36
N GLY A 9 -25.50 -9.91 2.85
CA GLY A 9 -24.30 -10.70 2.56
C GLY A 9 -24.39 -12.14 3.05
N VAL A 10 -24.87 -12.38 4.27
CA VAL A 10 -25.07 -13.74 4.79
C VAL A 10 -26.14 -14.48 3.99
N ALA A 11 -27.26 -13.84 3.69
CA ALA A 11 -28.32 -14.43 2.86
C ALA A 11 -27.81 -14.81 1.48
N LEU A 12 -27.00 -13.94 0.87
CA LEU A 12 -26.37 -14.17 -0.43
C LEU A 12 -25.37 -15.34 -0.38
N VAL A 13 -24.52 -15.41 0.66
CA VAL A 13 -23.58 -16.53 0.84
C VAL A 13 -24.34 -17.88 0.97
N LEU A 14 -25.41 -17.94 1.76
CA LEU A 14 -26.21 -19.14 1.91
C LEU A 14 -26.91 -19.54 0.62
N THR A 15 -27.39 -18.55 -0.13
CA THR A 15 -28.01 -18.78 -1.45
C THR A 15 -27.00 -19.31 -2.45
N LEU A 16 -25.80 -18.73 -2.50
CA LEU A 16 -24.70 -19.19 -3.35
C LEU A 16 -24.24 -20.59 -2.95
N ALA A 17 -24.17 -20.92 -1.66
CA ALA A 17 -23.82 -22.25 -1.20
C ALA A 17 -24.80 -23.30 -1.70
N ARG A 18 -26.10 -22.99 -1.59
CA ARG A 18 -27.16 -23.86 -2.13
C ARG A 18 -27.08 -23.98 -3.66
N TYR A 19 -26.78 -22.92 -4.34
CA TYR A 19 -26.64 -22.89 -5.80
C TYR A 19 -25.42 -23.70 -6.24
N PHE A 20 -24.25 -23.48 -5.68
CA PHE A 20 -23.00 -24.16 -6.02
C PHE A 20 -23.06 -25.67 -5.75
N LYS A 21 -23.75 -26.08 -4.69
CA LYS A 21 -23.96 -27.50 -4.38
C LYS A 21 -24.68 -28.27 -5.52
N ARG A 22 -25.47 -27.58 -6.33
CA ARG A 22 -26.18 -28.20 -7.46
C ARG A 22 -25.33 -28.40 -8.71
N TRP A 23 -24.19 -27.70 -8.77
CA TRP A 23 -23.28 -27.80 -9.90
C TRP A 23 -22.24 -28.85 -9.63
N SER A 24 -22.10 -29.82 -10.55
CA SER A 24 -21.13 -30.92 -10.43
C SER A 24 -19.76 -30.62 -11.06
N LEU A 25 -19.57 -29.39 -11.58
CA LEU A 25 -18.38 -29.03 -12.39
C LEU A 25 -17.32 -28.26 -11.63
N TRP A 26 -17.38 -28.25 -10.30
CA TRP A 26 -16.33 -27.65 -9.48
C TRP A 26 -15.15 -28.60 -9.35
N SER A 27 -13.98 -28.17 -9.81
CA SER A 27 -12.71 -28.89 -9.66
C SER A 27 -12.00 -28.56 -8.36
N LYS A 28 -12.46 -27.53 -7.67
CA LYS A 28 -11.90 -27.02 -6.41
C LYS A 28 -12.96 -27.00 -5.33
N ASP A 29 -12.53 -27.24 -4.10
CA ASP A 29 -13.41 -27.11 -2.95
C ASP A 29 -13.72 -25.65 -2.66
N ILE A 30 -14.98 -25.36 -2.35
CA ILE A 30 -15.45 -24.03 -2.02
C ILE A 30 -15.87 -24.00 -0.56
N ILE A 31 -15.22 -23.17 0.24
CA ILE A 31 -15.49 -22.99 1.65
C ILE A 31 -16.39 -21.77 1.83
N PHE A 32 -17.52 -21.93 2.50
CA PHE A 32 -18.42 -20.84 2.87
C PHE A 32 -18.20 -20.51 4.34
N LEU A 33 -17.64 -19.35 4.58
CA LEU A 33 -17.30 -18.87 5.91
C LEU A 33 -18.27 -17.76 6.35
N VAL A 34 -18.93 -17.94 7.48
CA VAL A 34 -19.75 -16.93 8.15
C VAL A 34 -19.22 -16.76 9.56
N THR A 35 -18.82 -15.56 9.91
CA THR A 35 -18.25 -15.23 11.22
C THR A 35 -19.10 -14.22 11.95
N ALA A 36 -19.09 -14.27 13.28
CA ALA A 36 -19.84 -13.34 14.11
C ALA A 36 -19.21 -11.93 14.13
N ASP A 37 -17.90 -11.85 13.90
CA ASP A 37 -17.13 -10.61 13.88
C ASP A 37 -16.41 -10.46 12.55
N SER A 38 -16.33 -9.24 12.05
CA SER A 38 -15.73 -8.94 10.74
C SER A 38 -14.21 -8.92 10.74
N LYS A 39 -13.56 -8.76 11.90
CA LYS A 39 -12.09 -8.69 12.01
C LYS A 39 -11.54 -9.93 12.71
N ALA A 40 -11.99 -10.15 13.96
CA ALA A 40 -11.48 -11.25 14.78
C ALA A 40 -11.90 -12.63 14.26
N GLY A 41 -13.11 -12.73 13.69
CA GLY A 41 -13.64 -14.00 13.18
C GLY A 41 -12.84 -14.57 12.02
N PRO A 42 -12.63 -13.84 10.91
CA PRO A 42 -11.80 -14.28 9.80
C PRO A 42 -10.36 -14.59 10.21
N GLN A 43 -9.75 -13.74 11.07
CA GLN A 43 -8.40 -13.96 11.57
C GLN A 43 -8.31 -15.27 12.36
N ALA A 44 -9.21 -15.48 13.33
CA ALA A 44 -9.21 -16.68 14.13
C ALA A 44 -9.40 -17.95 13.28
N TRP A 45 -10.27 -17.88 12.26
CA TRP A 45 -10.50 -18.99 11.37
C TRP A 45 -9.26 -19.32 10.52
N VAL A 46 -8.60 -18.29 9.94
CA VAL A 46 -7.40 -18.49 9.14
C VAL A 46 -6.24 -19.02 9.97
N ASP A 47 -6.07 -18.48 11.19
CA ASP A 47 -5.05 -18.96 12.14
C ASP A 47 -5.28 -20.42 12.50
N ALA A 48 -6.53 -20.83 12.74
CA ALA A 48 -6.89 -22.23 12.99
C ALA A 48 -6.69 -23.11 11.75
N TYR A 49 -6.95 -22.57 10.56
CA TYR A 49 -6.75 -23.30 9.31
C TYR A 49 -5.27 -23.61 9.05
N HIS A 50 -4.39 -22.68 9.38
CA HIS A 50 -2.93 -22.82 9.21
C HIS A 50 -2.20 -23.35 10.46
N ASP A 51 -2.91 -23.74 11.53
CA ASP A 51 -2.36 -24.21 12.80
C ASP A 51 -1.41 -23.21 13.49
N THR A 52 -1.62 -21.93 13.26
CA THR A 52 -0.82 -20.84 13.86
C THR A 52 -1.51 -20.21 15.08
N HIS A 53 -2.70 -20.70 15.42
CA HIS A 53 -3.49 -20.19 16.54
C HIS A 53 -2.84 -20.47 17.90
N GLN A 54 -3.10 -19.56 18.85
CA GLN A 54 -2.68 -19.76 20.24
C GLN A 54 -3.69 -20.66 20.98
N SER A 55 -3.29 -21.88 21.26
CA SER A 55 -4.00 -22.75 22.19
C SER A 55 -3.84 -22.16 23.63
N PRO A 56 -4.89 -22.02 24.45
CA PRO A 56 -6.19 -22.69 24.40
C PRO A 56 -7.37 -21.85 23.86
N ALA A 57 -7.10 -20.71 23.25
CA ALA A 57 -8.18 -19.76 22.88
C ALA A 57 -8.97 -20.19 21.63
N ILE A 58 -8.36 -20.94 20.74
CA ILE A 58 -8.96 -21.37 19.47
C ILE A 58 -8.69 -22.85 19.27
N ASP A 59 -9.74 -23.61 18.98
CA ASP A 59 -9.61 -25.03 18.63
C ASP A 59 -9.11 -25.22 17.20
N SER A 60 -8.34 -26.28 16.97
CA SER A 60 -7.92 -26.66 15.62
C SER A 60 -9.13 -27.13 14.79
N LEU A 61 -9.09 -26.80 13.49
CA LEU A 61 -10.12 -27.26 12.58
C LEU A 61 -9.97 -28.77 12.31
N PRO A 62 -11.03 -29.57 12.48
CA PRO A 62 -10.95 -31.05 12.32
C PRO A 62 -10.76 -31.46 10.86
N LEU A 63 -11.15 -30.63 9.92
CA LEU A 63 -11.07 -30.89 8.48
C LEU A 63 -10.53 -29.67 7.75
N LYS A 64 -9.61 -29.91 6.82
CA LYS A 64 -8.99 -28.89 5.97
C LYS A 64 -8.94 -29.40 4.53
N SER A 65 -9.23 -28.55 3.56
CA SER A 65 -9.27 -28.90 2.13
C SER A 65 -7.98 -28.65 1.37
N GLY A 66 -6.84 -28.53 2.05
CA GLY A 66 -5.57 -28.20 1.41
C GLY A 66 -5.28 -26.69 1.37
N ALA A 67 -4.44 -26.25 0.45
CA ALA A 67 -4.03 -24.85 0.38
C ALA A 67 -5.16 -23.95 -0.13
N LEU A 68 -5.42 -22.86 0.59
CA LEU A 68 -6.35 -21.81 0.15
C LEU A 68 -5.77 -21.06 -1.04
N GLN A 69 -6.55 -20.86 -2.09
CA GLN A 69 -6.10 -20.19 -3.32
C GLN A 69 -6.53 -18.74 -3.40
N GLY A 70 -7.69 -18.41 -2.87
CA GLY A 70 -8.21 -17.05 -2.87
C GLY A 70 -9.47 -16.95 -2.01
N ALA A 71 -9.80 -15.74 -1.59
CA ALA A 71 -10.98 -15.46 -0.80
C ALA A 71 -11.72 -14.21 -1.31
N ILE A 72 -13.03 -14.28 -1.36
CA ILE A 72 -13.90 -13.17 -1.70
C ILE A 72 -14.79 -12.90 -0.50
N VAL A 73 -14.65 -11.73 0.08
CA VAL A 73 -15.49 -11.27 1.19
C VAL A 73 -16.65 -10.45 0.64
N ILE A 74 -17.84 -10.73 1.10
CA ILE A 74 -19.06 -10.03 0.75
C ILE A 74 -19.47 -9.15 1.92
N ASP A 75 -19.41 -7.86 1.74
CA ASP A 75 -19.85 -6.88 2.72
C ASP A 75 -21.07 -6.13 2.18
N TYR A 76 -22.25 -6.69 2.44
CA TYR A 76 -23.54 -6.19 1.96
C TYR A 76 -24.52 -6.07 3.16
N PRO A 77 -24.34 -5.01 3.98
CA PRO A 77 -25.07 -4.90 5.24
C PRO A 77 -26.57 -4.63 5.07
N PHE A 78 -26.94 -3.91 3.99
CA PHE A 78 -28.30 -3.45 3.77
C PHE A 78 -29.00 -4.20 2.63
N ASP A 79 -30.32 -4.32 2.75
CA ASP A 79 -31.22 -4.77 1.68
C ASP A 79 -31.58 -3.54 0.82
N HIS A 80 -30.64 -3.08 0.01
CA HIS A 80 -30.87 -1.97 -0.92
C HIS A 80 -30.24 -2.26 -2.29
N ARG A 81 -30.78 -1.59 -3.29
CA ARG A 81 -30.22 -1.63 -4.63
C ARG A 81 -28.95 -0.77 -4.69
N PHE A 82 -28.04 -1.12 -5.56
CA PHE A 82 -26.75 -0.43 -5.69
C PHE A 82 -26.47 0.00 -7.14
N GLU A 83 -25.59 0.96 -7.32
CA GLU A 83 -25.15 1.47 -8.61
C GLU A 83 -23.84 0.84 -9.03
N SER A 84 -22.90 0.71 -8.09
CA SER A 84 -21.55 0.23 -8.36
C SER A 84 -21.05 -0.70 -7.26
N ILE A 85 -20.02 -1.49 -7.59
CA ILE A 85 -19.31 -2.33 -6.64
C ILE A 85 -18.01 -1.64 -6.25
N HIS A 86 -17.84 -1.40 -4.96
CA HIS A 86 -16.59 -0.94 -4.40
C HIS A 86 -15.71 -2.13 -4.03
N ILE A 87 -14.48 -2.16 -4.54
CA ILE A 87 -13.52 -3.22 -4.23
C ILE A 87 -12.51 -2.67 -3.23
N VAL A 88 -12.44 -3.33 -2.06
CA VAL A 88 -11.43 -3.08 -1.03
C VAL A 88 -10.38 -4.18 -1.12
N TYR A 89 -9.13 -3.79 -1.26
CA TYR A 89 -8.03 -4.72 -1.55
C TYR A 89 -6.76 -4.47 -0.73
N ASP A 90 -6.70 -3.37 0.03
CA ASP A 90 -5.52 -3.04 0.84
C ASP A 90 -5.42 -3.96 2.06
N GLY A 91 -4.30 -4.63 2.22
CA GLY A 91 -4.02 -5.54 3.32
C GLY A 91 -3.15 -4.94 4.41
N ILE A 92 -2.89 -5.74 5.44
CA ILE A 92 -2.01 -5.38 6.55
C ILE A 92 -0.58 -5.12 6.01
N ASN A 93 0.10 -4.13 6.58
CA ASN A 93 1.47 -3.75 6.21
C ASN A 93 1.64 -3.39 4.72
N GLY A 94 0.59 -2.89 4.07
CA GLY A 94 0.63 -2.51 2.68
C GLY A 94 0.71 -3.67 1.69
N GLN A 95 0.46 -4.89 2.15
CA GLN A 95 0.39 -6.05 1.28
C GLN A 95 -0.84 -5.96 0.36
N LEU A 96 -0.68 -6.44 -0.86
CA LEU A 96 -1.73 -6.44 -1.87
C LEU A 96 -2.01 -7.87 -2.33
N PRO A 97 -3.28 -8.18 -2.68
CA PRO A 97 -3.59 -9.42 -3.35
C PRO A 97 -3.04 -9.40 -4.78
N ASN A 98 -3.02 -10.56 -5.40
CA ASN A 98 -2.67 -10.69 -6.79
C ASN A 98 -3.60 -9.84 -7.68
N LEU A 99 -3.00 -9.07 -8.59
CA LEU A 99 -3.72 -8.17 -9.49
C LEU A 99 -4.73 -8.91 -10.38
N ASP A 100 -4.48 -10.17 -10.72
CA ASP A 100 -5.37 -10.95 -11.58
C ASP A 100 -6.72 -11.23 -10.91
N LEU A 101 -6.76 -11.42 -9.59
CA LEU A 101 -8.01 -11.55 -8.86
C LEU A 101 -8.86 -10.29 -8.99
N LEU A 102 -8.23 -9.14 -8.80
CA LEU A 102 -8.91 -7.85 -8.94
C LEU A 102 -9.37 -7.61 -10.37
N ASN A 103 -8.50 -7.82 -11.36
CA ASN A 103 -8.81 -7.68 -12.78
C ASN A 103 -9.95 -8.62 -13.22
N THR A 104 -10.00 -9.83 -12.67
CA THR A 104 -11.06 -10.79 -12.94
C THR A 104 -12.41 -10.23 -12.49
N VAL A 105 -12.51 -9.73 -11.27
CA VAL A 105 -13.75 -9.13 -10.75
C VAL A 105 -14.13 -7.88 -11.53
N VAL A 106 -13.19 -7.01 -11.84
CA VAL A 106 -13.44 -5.80 -12.65
C VAL A 106 -13.93 -6.16 -14.04
N SER A 107 -13.30 -7.13 -14.70
CA SER A 107 -13.70 -7.59 -16.04
C SER A 107 -15.11 -8.19 -16.06
N ILE A 108 -15.47 -8.93 -15.02
CA ILE A 108 -16.81 -9.52 -14.89
C ILE A 108 -17.83 -8.42 -14.58
N ALA A 109 -17.58 -7.59 -13.55
CA ALA A 109 -18.53 -6.57 -13.14
C ALA A 109 -18.73 -5.51 -14.23
N SER A 110 -17.66 -4.90 -14.69
CA SER A 110 -17.72 -3.80 -15.67
C SER A 110 -17.87 -4.32 -17.11
N GLY A 111 -17.09 -5.35 -17.50
CA GLY A 111 -17.04 -5.82 -18.87
C GLY A 111 -18.22 -6.70 -19.27
N GLN A 112 -18.65 -7.62 -18.40
CA GLN A 112 -19.72 -8.57 -18.74
C GLN A 112 -21.11 -8.08 -18.27
N MET A 113 -21.17 -7.44 -17.10
CA MET A 113 -22.45 -7.08 -16.49
C MET A 113 -22.79 -5.60 -16.55
N GLY A 114 -21.85 -4.75 -17.00
CA GLY A 114 -22.06 -3.31 -17.10
C GLY A 114 -22.24 -2.62 -15.75
N ILE A 115 -21.72 -3.21 -14.66
CA ILE A 115 -21.79 -2.65 -13.31
C ILE A 115 -20.56 -1.79 -13.07
N GLY A 116 -20.75 -0.55 -12.62
CA GLY A 116 -19.65 0.33 -12.27
C GLY A 116 -18.77 -0.25 -11.17
N VAL A 117 -17.45 -0.03 -11.25
CA VAL A 117 -16.49 -0.46 -10.24
C VAL A 117 -15.75 0.75 -9.71
N SER A 118 -15.70 0.89 -8.38
CA SER A 118 -14.97 1.95 -7.69
C SER A 118 -13.85 1.38 -6.82
N LEU A 119 -12.77 2.15 -6.66
CA LEU A 119 -11.60 1.83 -5.86
C LEU A 119 -11.25 3.01 -4.96
N GLN A 120 -10.61 2.75 -3.81
CA GLN A 120 -10.06 3.79 -2.93
C GLN A 120 -11.06 4.90 -2.57
N GLN A 121 -12.33 4.53 -2.39
CA GLN A 121 -13.43 5.48 -2.09
C GLN A 121 -13.59 6.59 -3.13
N MET A 122 -13.18 6.34 -4.37
CA MET A 122 -13.39 7.24 -5.49
C MET A 122 -14.69 6.88 -6.20
N TRP A 123 -15.81 7.32 -5.62
CA TRP A 123 -17.15 6.93 -6.03
C TRP A 123 -17.54 7.43 -7.43
N HIS A 124 -17.10 8.66 -7.78
CA HIS A 124 -17.37 9.29 -9.06
C HIS A 124 -16.07 9.55 -9.81
N HIS A 125 -15.51 8.51 -10.39
CA HIS A 125 -14.24 8.59 -11.13
C HIS A 125 -14.50 8.95 -12.60
N SER A 126 -14.08 10.15 -13.03
CA SER A 126 -14.30 10.66 -14.40
C SER A 126 -13.20 10.29 -15.39
N ASP A 127 -12.23 9.44 -15.01
CA ASP A 127 -11.02 9.10 -15.78
C ASP A 127 -10.14 10.33 -16.13
N SER A 128 -10.29 11.43 -15.39
CA SER A 128 -9.42 12.58 -15.51
C SER A 128 -8.03 12.28 -14.94
N TYR A 129 -7.02 13.06 -15.37
CA TYR A 129 -5.67 12.93 -14.81
C TYR A 129 -5.66 13.16 -13.29
N ARG A 130 -6.47 14.11 -12.82
CA ARG A 130 -6.62 14.43 -11.40
C ARG A 130 -7.17 13.24 -10.61
N ASP A 131 -8.23 12.61 -11.09
CA ASP A 131 -8.88 11.49 -10.40
C ASP A 131 -7.96 10.27 -10.36
N ARG A 132 -7.27 9.99 -11.46
CA ARG A 132 -6.26 8.92 -11.52
C ARG A 132 -5.12 9.14 -10.54
N LEU A 133 -4.59 10.36 -10.47
CA LEU A 133 -3.54 10.72 -9.52
C LEU A 133 -4.04 10.60 -8.08
N GLN A 134 -5.25 11.07 -7.80
CA GLN A 134 -5.84 11.01 -6.47
C GLN A 134 -6.08 9.57 -6.02
N THR A 135 -6.57 8.69 -6.90
CA THR A 135 -6.74 7.26 -6.60
C THR A 135 -5.41 6.61 -6.28
N MET A 136 -4.38 6.89 -7.07
CA MET A 136 -3.04 6.36 -6.85
C MET A 136 -2.44 6.85 -5.52
N LEU A 137 -2.55 8.15 -5.22
CA LEU A 137 -2.02 8.72 -3.98
C LEU A 137 -2.75 8.18 -2.74
N ARG A 138 -4.08 7.98 -2.81
CA ARG A 138 -4.83 7.32 -1.73
C ARG A 138 -4.36 5.89 -1.51
N GLY A 139 -4.16 5.13 -2.59
CA GLY A 139 -3.61 3.78 -2.50
C GLY A 139 -2.21 3.75 -1.88
N MET A 140 -1.32 4.66 -2.30
CA MET A 140 0.01 4.80 -1.70
C MET A 140 -0.06 5.15 -0.20
N LEU A 141 -0.98 6.02 0.19
CA LEU A 141 -1.18 6.40 1.58
C LEU A 141 -1.67 5.22 2.41
N ASN A 142 -2.70 4.50 1.94
CA ASN A 142 -3.25 3.34 2.63
C ASN A 142 -2.20 2.23 2.79
N GLN A 143 -1.43 1.95 1.74
CA GLN A 143 -0.32 0.99 1.79
C GLN A 143 0.78 1.46 2.75
N GLY A 144 1.11 2.76 2.75
CA GLY A 144 2.11 3.34 3.64
C GLY A 144 1.70 3.32 5.12
N LEU A 145 0.41 3.50 5.41
CA LEU A 145 -0.14 3.38 6.77
C LEU A 145 -0.27 1.93 7.22
N GLY A 146 -0.40 0.99 6.28
CA GLY A 146 -0.43 -0.45 6.56
C GLY A 146 -1.61 -0.94 7.39
N HIS A 147 -2.71 -0.20 7.45
CA HIS A 147 -3.90 -0.58 8.19
C HIS A 147 -4.70 -1.66 7.46
N ALA A 148 -5.28 -2.58 8.22
CA ALA A 148 -6.26 -3.52 7.72
C ALA A 148 -7.52 -2.77 7.28
N SER A 149 -7.86 -2.82 5.99
CA SER A 149 -9.01 -2.10 5.43
C SER A 149 -10.31 -2.91 5.43
N GLY A 150 -10.24 -4.23 5.67
CA GLY A 150 -11.43 -5.09 5.70
C GLY A 150 -11.10 -6.53 6.13
N PRO A 151 -12.12 -7.41 6.19
CA PRO A 151 -11.95 -8.80 6.61
C PRO A 151 -11.00 -9.61 5.71
N HIS A 152 -10.88 -9.25 4.43
CA HIS A 152 -9.96 -9.87 3.48
C HIS A 152 -8.49 -9.75 3.92
N SER A 153 -8.16 -8.71 4.67
CA SER A 153 -6.78 -8.45 5.11
C SER A 153 -6.21 -9.55 6.01
N SER A 154 -7.05 -10.36 6.65
CA SER A 154 -6.63 -11.50 7.48
C SER A 154 -6.05 -12.66 6.66
N PHE A 155 -6.39 -12.77 5.39
CA PHE A 155 -5.96 -13.84 4.49
C PHE A 155 -4.61 -13.55 3.82
N ILE A 156 -4.35 -12.27 3.52
CA ILE A 156 -3.18 -11.85 2.75
C ILE A 156 -1.84 -12.25 3.39
N PRO A 157 -1.63 -12.16 4.73
CA PRO A 157 -0.39 -12.61 5.37
C PRO A 157 -0.08 -14.09 5.18
N TYR A 158 -1.10 -14.89 4.90
CA TYR A 158 -0.97 -16.33 4.61
C TYR A 158 -0.81 -16.64 3.11
N HIS A 159 -0.51 -15.61 2.30
CA HIS A 159 -0.41 -15.69 0.83
C HIS A 159 -1.69 -16.18 0.15
N VAL A 160 -2.83 -15.88 0.75
CA VAL A 160 -4.14 -16.11 0.16
C VAL A 160 -4.64 -14.78 -0.42
N ASP A 161 -4.80 -14.74 -1.73
CA ASP A 161 -5.30 -13.55 -2.42
C ASP A 161 -6.74 -13.28 -2.02
N ALA A 162 -7.01 -12.11 -1.47
CA ALA A 162 -8.32 -11.80 -0.92
C ALA A 162 -8.73 -10.36 -1.19
N ILE A 163 -10.02 -10.17 -1.48
CA ILE A 163 -10.66 -8.87 -1.70
C ILE A 163 -12.02 -8.81 -1.01
N THR A 164 -12.47 -7.61 -0.70
CA THR A 164 -13.84 -7.37 -0.18
C THR A 164 -14.65 -6.62 -1.24
N LEU A 165 -15.86 -7.09 -1.49
CA LEU A 165 -16.83 -6.48 -2.40
C LEU A 165 -17.92 -5.81 -1.58
N GLN A 166 -18.12 -4.52 -1.81
CA GLN A 166 -19.14 -3.70 -1.14
C GLN A 166 -20.05 -3.05 -2.19
N PRO A 167 -21.36 -3.16 -2.09
CA PRO A 167 -22.28 -2.39 -2.92
C PRO A 167 -22.23 -0.92 -2.52
N PHE A 168 -22.34 -0.04 -3.50
CA PHE A 168 -22.32 1.41 -3.29
C PHE A 168 -23.33 2.12 -4.19
N GLY A 169 -23.92 3.19 -3.64
CA GLY A 169 -24.86 4.06 -4.35
C GLY A 169 -26.28 3.49 -4.44
N ASP A 170 -27.19 4.33 -4.93
CA ASP A 170 -28.59 3.97 -5.16
C ASP A 170 -28.80 3.75 -6.67
N GLY A 171 -28.88 2.51 -7.07
CA GLY A 171 -29.01 2.13 -8.48
C GLY A 171 -30.15 1.15 -8.71
N TRP A 172 -30.06 0.41 -9.79
CA TRP A 172 -31.06 -0.61 -10.17
C TRP A 172 -30.55 -2.05 -9.98
N GLN A 173 -29.27 -2.21 -9.64
CA GLN A 173 -28.67 -3.52 -9.36
C GLN A 173 -29.15 -4.07 -8.02
N ASP A 174 -29.28 -5.36 -7.94
CA ASP A 174 -29.78 -6.09 -6.76
C ASP A 174 -28.79 -7.17 -6.29
N GLU A 175 -29.17 -7.93 -5.27
CA GLU A 175 -28.39 -9.04 -4.74
C GLU A 175 -28.12 -10.11 -5.79
N MET A 176 -29.01 -10.29 -6.75
CA MET A 176 -28.83 -11.24 -7.86
C MET A 176 -27.68 -10.81 -8.77
N ALA A 177 -27.54 -9.50 -9.01
CA ALA A 177 -26.43 -8.96 -9.78
C ALA A 177 -25.09 -9.19 -9.04
N MET A 178 -25.02 -8.92 -7.74
CA MET A 178 -23.84 -9.22 -6.91
C MET A 178 -23.54 -10.73 -6.92
N GLY A 179 -24.56 -11.57 -6.76
CA GLY A 179 -24.43 -13.02 -6.82
C GLY A 179 -23.86 -13.53 -8.13
N ARG A 180 -24.26 -12.94 -9.26
CA ARG A 180 -23.71 -13.28 -10.58
C ARG A 180 -22.25 -12.89 -10.73
N VAL A 181 -21.85 -11.72 -10.22
CA VAL A 181 -20.44 -11.31 -10.21
C VAL A 181 -19.60 -12.32 -9.45
N ILE A 182 -20.04 -12.69 -8.23
CA ILE A 182 -19.32 -13.63 -7.37
C ILE A 182 -19.27 -15.01 -8.03
N GLU A 183 -20.39 -15.50 -8.54
CA GLU A 183 -20.47 -16.80 -9.22
C GLU A 183 -19.53 -16.86 -10.41
N SER A 184 -19.55 -15.84 -11.28
CA SER A 184 -18.67 -15.77 -12.45
C SER A 184 -17.19 -15.68 -12.05
N THR A 185 -16.88 -15.00 -10.95
CA THR A 185 -15.51 -14.94 -10.41
C THR A 185 -15.07 -16.32 -9.93
N PHE A 186 -15.91 -17.05 -9.18
CA PHE A 186 -15.60 -18.41 -8.75
C PHE A 186 -15.44 -19.38 -9.94
N ARG A 187 -16.24 -19.23 -11.00
CA ARG A 187 -16.03 -20.00 -12.24
C ARG A 187 -14.69 -19.71 -12.88
N SER A 188 -14.29 -18.45 -12.93
CA SER A 188 -12.99 -18.07 -13.47
C SER A 188 -11.86 -18.68 -12.65
N LEU A 189 -11.92 -18.61 -11.31
CA LEU A 189 -10.95 -19.22 -10.42
C LEU A 189 -10.95 -20.75 -10.51
N ASN A 190 -12.11 -21.38 -10.68
CA ASN A 190 -12.24 -22.83 -10.87
C ASN A 190 -11.55 -23.32 -12.13
N ASN A 191 -11.56 -22.51 -13.20
CA ASN A 191 -10.93 -22.86 -14.47
C ASN A 191 -9.42 -22.66 -14.48
N LEU A 192 -8.84 -22.01 -13.47
CA LEU A 192 -7.39 -21.92 -13.34
C LEU A 192 -6.81 -23.27 -12.96
N LEU A 193 -5.91 -23.77 -13.79
CA LEU A 193 -5.19 -25.02 -13.54
C LEU A 193 -4.13 -24.87 -12.44
N GLU A 194 -3.60 -23.68 -12.32
CA GLU A 194 -2.55 -23.32 -11.37
C GLU A 194 -2.99 -22.19 -10.44
N HIS A 195 -2.19 -21.90 -9.42
CA HIS A 195 -2.40 -20.72 -8.58
C HIS A 195 -2.19 -19.43 -9.40
N LEU A 196 -2.74 -18.30 -8.92
CA LEU A 196 -2.46 -16.98 -9.44
C LEU A 196 -0.97 -16.63 -9.16
N HIS A 197 -0.04 -17.02 -10.03
CA HIS A 197 1.40 -16.92 -9.75
C HIS A 197 2.17 -16.00 -10.68
N GLN A 198 1.58 -15.58 -11.80
CA GLN A 198 2.27 -14.78 -12.81
C GLN A 198 2.01 -13.28 -12.71
N SER A 199 1.19 -12.84 -11.79
CA SER A 199 0.83 -11.46 -11.73
C SER A 199 1.59 -10.63 -10.72
N PHE A 200 1.38 -9.35 -10.82
CA PHE A 200 2.06 -8.37 -10.02
C PHE A 200 1.47 -8.30 -8.62
N PHE A 201 2.32 -8.35 -7.60
CA PHE A 201 1.98 -8.04 -6.21
C PHE A 201 2.36 -6.61 -5.82
N PHE A 202 3.16 -5.94 -6.66
CA PHE A 202 3.57 -4.57 -6.46
C PHE A 202 3.03 -3.71 -7.60
N TYR A 203 1.90 -3.11 -7.36
CA TYR A 203 1.21 -2.26 -8.32
C TYR A 203 0.52 -1.09 -7.63
N LEU A 204 0.29 -0.05 -8.39
CA LEU A 204 -0.50 1.11 -7.96
C LEU A 204 -1.68 1.25 -8.91
N LEU A 205 -2.88 1.24 -8.37
CA LEU A 205 -4.09 1.41 -9.18
C LEU A 205 -4.40 2.88 -9.37
N MET A 206 -4.57 3.28 -10.62
CA MET A 206 -5.03 4.61 -11.01
C MET A 206 -6.54 4.62 -11.24
N GLN A 207 -7.08 3.48 -11.63
CA GLN A 207 -8.49 3.24 -11.92
C GLN A 207 -8.73 1.73 -11.95
N ALA A 208 -9.99 1.29 -11.98
CA ALA A 208 -10.32 -0.13 -12.04
C ALA A 208 -9.61 -0.89 -13.18
N ASN A 209 -9.46 -0.25 -14.35
CA ASN A 209 -8.85 -0.84 -15.54
C ASN A 209 -7.43 -0.34 -15.83
N ARG A 210 -6.83 0.45 -14.94
CA ARG A 210 -5.50 1.06 -15.16
C ARG A 210 -4.63 0.96 -13.92
N PHE A 211 -3.46 0.40 -14.10
CA PHE A 211 -2.47 0.24 -13.03
C PHE A 211 -1.08 0.67 -13.50
N VAL A 212 -0.23 0.95 -12.55
CA VAL A 212 1.21 1.16 -12.74
C VAL A 212 1.95 0.04 -12.05
N SER A 213 2.74 -0.70 -12.80
CA SER A 213 3.56 -1.78 -12.24
C SER A 213 4.83 -1.25 -11.60
N ILE A 214 5.43 -2.07 -10.73
CA ILE A 214 6.73 -1.79 -10.12
C ILE A 214 7.81 -1.46 -11.16
N GLY A 215 7.80 -2.14 -12.31
CA GLY A 215 8.74 -1.89 -13.40
C GLY A 215 8.69 -0.46 -13.95
N THR A 216 7.58 0.24 -13.78
CA THR A 216 7.40 1.63 -14.22
C THR A 216 7.71 2.64 -13.15
N TYR A 217 7.23 2.45 -11.91
CA TYR A 217 7.41 3.45 -10.85
C TYR A 217 8.76 3.31 -10.12
N LEU A 218 9.31 2.11 -10.02
CA LEU A 218 10.60 1.88 -9.34
C LEU A 218 11.76 2.65 -10.00
N PRO A 219 11.97 2.62 -11.33
CA PRO A 219 13.01 3.41 -11.97
C PRO A 219 12.87 4.91 -11.70
N SER A 220 11.65 5.46 -11.70
CA SER A 220 11.44 6.88 -11.40
C SER A 220 11.77 7.23 -9.95
N ALA A 221 11.38 6.39 -9.00
CA ALA A 221 11.73 6.55 -7.59
C ALA A 221 13.24 6.44 -7.37
N MET A 222 13.91 5.49 -8.05
CA MET A 222 15.36 5.33 -7.98
C MET A 222 16.10 6.54 -8.56
N LEU A 223 15.64 7.12 -9.66
CA LEU A 223 16.23 8.34 -10.22
C LEU A 223 16.16 9.51 -9.23
N VAL A 224 15.05 9.65 -8.51
CA VAL A 224 14.95 10.66 -7.45
C VAL A 224 15.94 10.38 -6.33
N ALA A 225 16.03 9.14 -5.86
CA ALA A 225 16.98 8.73 -4.82
C ALA A 225 18.44 8.97 -5.24
N VAL A 226 18.80 8.63 -6.46
CA VAL A 226 20.15 8.85 -7.04
C VAL A 226 20.46 10.34 -7.08
N ASN A 227 19.51 11.19 -7.45
CA ASN A 227 19.72 12.65 -7.46
C ASN A 227 20.04 13.18 -6.05
N PHE A 228 19.30 12.74 -5.03
CA PHE A 228 19.62 13.09 -3.63
C PHE A 228 20.99 12.58 -3.20
N THR A 229 21.35 11.37 -3.58
CA THR A 229 22.66 10.78 -3.26
C THR A 229 23.80 11.58 -3.90
N ILE A 230 23.68 11.92 -5.19
CA ILE A 230 24.69 12.74 -5.89
C ILE A 230 24.82 14.11 -5.24
N MET A 231 23.70 14.75 -4.92
CA MET A 231 23.71 16.05 -4.25
C MET A 231 24.36 15.97 -2.87
N ALA A 232 24.07 14.93 -2.09
CA ALA A 232 24.68 14.72 -0.78
C ALA A 232 26.20 14.55 -0.89
N ILE A 233 26.68 13.75 -1.84
CA ILE A 233 28.11 13.55 -2.10
C ILE A 233 28.76 14.88 -2.54
N PHE A 234 28.12 15.61 -3.47
CA PHE A 234 28.62 16.91 -3.93
C PHE A 234 28.76 17.91 -2.76
N LEU A 235 27.73 18.05 -1.95
CA LEU A 235 27.74 18.92 -0.78
C LEU A 235 28.80 18.49 0.26
N TRP A 236 28.97 17.19 0.45
CA TRP A 236 30.00 16.63 1.32
C TRP A 236 31.41 16.98 0.83
N VAL A 237 31.69 16.78 -0.45
CA VAL A 237 32.99 17.16 -1.06
C VAL A 237 33.19 18.67 -0.95
N LYS A 238 32.19 19.47 -1.30
CA LYS A 238 32.25 20.92 -1.24
C LYS A 238 32.53 21.44 0.18
N SER A 239 31.95 20.82 1.19
CA SER A 239 32.15 21.19 2.59
C SER A 239 33.58 20.96 3.09
N GLY A 240 34.32 20.05 2.46
CA GLY A 240 35.71 19.77 2.76
C GLY A 240 36.71 20.54 1.91
N SER A 241 36.25 21.29 0.90
CA SER A 241 37.15 22.08 0.06
C SER A 241 37.55 23.36 0.79
N PRO A 242 38.87 23.77 0.78
CA PRO A 242 39.29 25.01 1.35
C PRO A 242 38.59 26.18 0.65
N GLU A 243 38.10 27.13 1.42
CA GLU A 243 37.54 28.36 0.88
C GLU A 243 38.64 29.09 0.10
N LYS A 244 38.44 29.35 -1.20
CA LYS A 244 39.32 30.27 -1.92
C LYS A 244 39.23 31.60 -1.22
N PRO A 245 40.38 32.22 -0.83
CA PRO A 245 40.33 33.52 -0.21
C PRO A 245 39.60 34.48 -1.14
N THR A 246 38.48 35.00 -0.69
CA THR A 246 37.79 36.09 -1.35
C THR A 246 38.76 37.25 -1.40
N SER A 247 39.11 37.71 -2.58
CA SER A 247 40.04 38.80 -2.85
C SER A 247 39.47 40.15 -2.38
N THR A 248 39.29 40.29 -1.09
CA THR A 248 39.03 41.59 -0.50
C THR A 248 39.69 41.62 0.87
N VAL A 249 40.77 42.36 0.90
CA VAL A 249 41.34 43.06 2.05
C VAL A 249 42.20 42.26 3.02
N GLU A 250 43.34 42.87 3.14
CA GLU A 250 44.41 42.77 4.15
C GLU A 250 45.44 41.68 3.91
N ALA A 251 46.60 42.24 3.56
CA ALA A 251 47.89 41.59 3.58
C ALA A 251 48.14 41.01 5.00
N ALA A 252 47.65 39.82 5.24
CA ALA A 252 48.12 39.01 6.34
C ALA A 252 49.55 38.60 5.98
N GLU A 253 50.49 38.97 6.82
CA GLU A 253 51.90 38.64 6.75
C GLU A 253 52.10 37.18 6.31
N LYS A 254 52.67 37.01 5.14
CA LYS A 254 53.17 35.69 4.68
C LYS A 254 54.24 35.25 5.70
N LYS A 255 53.88 34.37 6.61
CA LYS A 255 54.87 33.67 7.41
C LYS A 255 55.67 32.78 6.44
N THR A 256 56.86 33.21 6.15
CA THR A 256 57.84 32.44 5.42
C THR A 256 58.65 31.61 6.43
N VAL A 257 58.66 30.30 6.24
CA VAL A 257 59.53 29.41 7.01
C VAL A 257 60.83 29.23 6.27
N ILE A 258 61.92 29.43 6.99
CA ILE A 258 63.26 29.21 6.45
C ILE A 258 63.55 27.71 6.49
N VAL A 259 63.55 27.06 5.36
CA VAL A 259 64.03 25.68 5.25
C VAL A 259 65.51 25.72 4.87
N GLN A 260 66.34 25.15 5.72
CA GLN A 260 67.78 25.04 5.48
C GLN A 260 68.12 23.59 5.15
N GLU A 261 68.50 23.37 3.91
CA GLU A 261 68.98 22.07 3.45
C GLU A 261 70.40 22.30 2.93
N GLY A 262 71.41 21.92 3.73
CA GLY A 262 72.80 22.17 3.41
C GLY A 262 73.17 23.66 3.49
N ASP A 263 73.99 24.15 2.54
CA ASP A 263 74.46 25.56 2.48
C ASP A 263 73.50 26.52 1.76
N ALA A 264 72.33 26.03 1.27
CA ALA A 264 71.35 26.83 0.61
C ALA A 264 70.16 27.16 1.54
N LYS A 265 69.84 28.45 1.72
CA LYS A 265 68.64 28.93 2.41
C LYS A 265 67.61 29.32 1.38
N ALA A 266 66.49 28.61 1.31
CA ALA A 266 65.35 28.95 0.51
C ALA A 266 64.19 29.41 1.39
N LEU A 267 63.56 30.53 1.04
CA LEU A 267 62.30 31.01 1.63
C LEU A 267 61.16 30.32 0.91
N VAL A 268 60.54 29.33 1.56
CA VAL A 268 59.38 28.65 1.02
C VAL A 268 58.15 29.24 1.69
N PRO A 269 57.14 29.69 0.98
CA PRO A 269 55.90 30.09 1.58
C PRO A 269 55.26 28.85 2.24
N GLU A 270 55.01 28.96 3.54
CA GLU A 270 54.26 27.97 4.30
C GLU A 270 52.80 28.03 3.78
N GLU A 271 52.47 27.15 2.84
CA GLU A 271 51.11 26.92 2.46
C GLU A 271 50.44 26.17 3.61
N VAL A 272 49.94 26.93 4.58
CA VAL A 272 49.10 26.39 5.65
C VAL A 272 47.83 25.89 4.96
N ILE A 273 47.81 24.61 4.67
CA ILE A 273 46.60 23.93 4.32
C ILE A 273 45.73 23.95 5.56
N ALA A 274 44.94 25.01 5.70
CA ALA A 274 43.94 25.08 6.75
C ALA A 274 42.93 23.94 6.50
N VAL A 275 43.17 22.83 7.20
CA VAL A 275 42.21 21.74 7.23
C VAL A 275 40.97 22.30 7.95
N ARG A 276 39.96 22.64 7.17
CA ARG A 276 38.70 23.11 7.72
C ARG A 276 38.07 21.96 8.48
N GLU A 277 38.00 22.06 9.78
CA GLU A 277 37.27 21.13 10.61
C GLU A 277 35.77 21.20 10.19
N ARG A 278 35.20 20.05 9.87
CA ARG A 278 33.77 19.98 9.51
C ARG A 278 32.94 20.09 10.76
N GLU A 279 32.02 21.03 10.77
CA GLU A 279 31.01 21.14 11.84
C GLU A 279 29.98 20.01 11.72
N LEU A 280 30.32 18.88 12.31
CA LEU A 280 29.46 17.67 12.27
C LEU A 280 28.21 17.84 13.12
N PHE A 281 28.26 18.63 14.19
CA PHE A 281 27.15 18.79 15.12
C PHE A 281 25.91 19.38 14.44
N LEU A 282 26.07 20.47 13.69
CA LEU A 282 24.95 21.10 13.00
C LEU A 282 24.33 20.18 11.93
N SER A 283 25.17 19.49 11.18
CA SER A 283 24.74 18.54 10.16
C SER A 283 23.97 17.37 10.76
N LEU A 284 24.45 16.81 11.87
CA LEU A 284 23.77 15.75 12.61
C LEU A 284 22.45 16.23 13.22
N ALA A 285 22.42 17.47 13.77
CA ALA A 285 21.19 18.04 14.31
C ALA A 285 20.11 18.23 13.24
N VAL A 286 20.47 18.65 12.01
CA VAL A 286 19.54 18.76 10.88
C VAL A 286 19.00 17.39 10.46
N VAL A 287 19.87 16.37 10.38
CA VAL A 287 19.46 15.00 10.05
C VAL A 287 18.54 14.44 11.13
N ALA A 288 18.91 14.58 12.41
CA ALA A 288 18.07 14.13 13.52
C ALA A 288 16.71 14.85 13.55
N GLY A 289 16.70 16.16 13.30
CA GLY A 289 15.48 16.96 13.21
C GLY A 289 14.58 16.52 12.04
N SER A 290 15.15 16.24 10.88
CA SER A 290 14.39 15.74 9.72
C SER A 290 13.79 14.36 9.96
N GLN A 291 14.53 13.46 10.61
CA GLN A 291 14.02 12.13 11.00
C GLN A 291 12.90 12.25 12.04
N PHE A 292 13.07 13.11 13.04
CA PHE A 292 12.04 13.36 14.04
C PHE A 292 10.76 13.94 13.42
N LEU A 293 10.89 14.90 12.50
CA LEU A 293 9.76 15.45 11.74
C LEU A 293 9.08 14.39 10.87
N GLY A 294 9.82 13.41 10.33
CA GLY A 294 9.26 12.28 9.58
C GLY A 294 8.48 11.29 10.45
N VAL A 295 8.89 11.11 11.72
CA VAL A 295 8.18 10.24 12.67
C VAL A 295 6.91 10.91 13.23
N LEU A 296 6.88 12.24 13.30
CA LEU A 296 5.77 12.98 13.89
C LEU A 296 4.41 12.69 13.24
N PRO A 297 4.26 12.68 11.90
CA PRO A 297 3.01 12.28 11.26
C PRO A 297 2.58 10.86 11.61
N LEU A 298 3.51 9.91 11.63
CA LEU A 298 3.23 8.52 12.00
C LEU A 298 2.74 8.42 13.44
N TYR A 299 3.36 9.16 14.35
CA TYR A 299 2.93 9.23 15.75
C TYR A 299 1.53 9.82 15.89
N ILE A 300 1.24 10.92 15.20
CA ILE A 300 -0.07 11.57 15.20
C ILE A 300 -1.12 10.61 14.67
N PHE A 301 -0.87 9.94 13.54
CA PHE A 301 -1.83 9.00 12.95
C PHE A 301 -2.09 7.77 13.82
N ASN A 302 -1.08 7.27 14.51
CA ASN A 302 -1.26 6.12 15.42
C ASN A 302 -1.99 6.48 16.73
N HIS A 303 -1.96 7.73 17.16
CA HIS A 303 -2.56 8.16 18.43
C HIS A 303 -3.87 8.94 18.26
N THR A 304 -4.19 9.42 17.07
CA THR A 304 -5.48 10.05 16.78
C THR A 304 -6.52 8.99 16.48
N SER A 305 -7.60 8.99 17.26
CA SER A 305 -8.79 8.19 16.99
C SER A 305 -9.27 8.45 15.54
N GLN A 306 -9.70 7.40 14.84
CA GLN A 306 -10.23 7.49 13.47
C GLN A 306 -11.36 8.53 13.30
N ASN A 307 -12.00 8.91 14.37
CA ASN A 307 -13.05 9.93 14.40
C ASN A 307 -12.52 11.38 14.28
N VAL A 308 -11.23 11.60 14.47
CA VAL A 308 -10.60 12.93 14.42
C VAL A 308 -9.90 13.18 13.09
N LEU A 309 -9.59 12.14 12.32
CA LEU A 309 -8.96 12.26 10.99
C LEU A 309 -9.73 13.16 10.00
N PRO A 310 -11.08 13.15 9.96
CA PRO A 310 -11.81 14.06 9.07
C PRO A 310 -11.74 15.54 9.49
N LEU A 311 -11.29 15.84 10.70
CA LEU A 311 -11.14 17.22 11.20
C LEU A 311 -9.81 17.89 10.80
N PHE A 312 -8.87 17.12 10.22
CA PHE A 312 -7.72 17.69 9.54
C PHE A 312 -8.02 17.76 8.03
N PRO A 313 -8.65 18.81 7.53
CA PRO A 313 -8.67 19.05 6.11
C PRO A 313 -7.22 19.35 5.72
N LEU A 314 -6.54 18.37 5.15
CA LEU A 314 -5.38 18.69 4.33
C LEU A 314 -5.89 19.66 3.26
N PRO A 315 -5.48 20.93 3.27
CA PRO A 315 -5.90 21.88 2.25
C PRO A 315 -5.15 21.54 0.96
N LEU A 316 -5.54 20.45 0.31
CA LEU A 316 -5.24 20.25 -1.10
C LEU A 316 -6.23 21.10 -1.91
N TYR A 317 -6.25 22.40 -1.64
CA TYR A 317 -6.72 23.39 -2.58
C TYR A 317 -5.68 23.50 -3.69
N PHE A 318 -5.83 22.68 -4.70
CA PHE A 318 -5.37 23.04 -6.04
C PHE A 318 -6.62 23.54 -6.78
N ASN A 319 -6.72 24.86 -6.92
CA ASN A 319 -7.54 25.50 -7.92
C ASN A 319 -7.14 25.03 -9.32
#